data_1632a64b9826e02a8ae83a3befedd8b4
#
_entry.id   1632a64b9826e02a8ae83a3befedd8b4
#
_cell.length_a   1.000
_cell.length_b   1.000
_cell.length_c   1.000
_cell.angle_alpha   90.00
_cell.angle_beta   90.00
_cell.angle_gamma   90.00
#
_symmetry.space_group_name_H-M   'P 1'
#
loop_
_entity.id
_entity.type
_entity.pdbx_description
1 polymer ?
#
loop_
_entity_poly.entity_id
_entity_poly.type
_entity_poly.pdbx_seq_one_letter_code
_entity_poly.pdbx_strand_id
1 'polypeptide(L)'
;MPELPEAERARRQLERVVGREIVAVDDADTYVCRPHAPGEMAAALVGHRLSDTHRRGKFLWAETDGGPGLGLHLGMAGSLTVDEEPAPRNWDRFVLEFDGGGRLALRDKRRLGRAVLDPDFSHVGPDAAEVGREEFRARVGRGTAPLKARLLDQTVISGVGNLLADEILWRARLGPRRVPNQLDTAELDRLRRSTRAAMRDAIRLGGAHTGHLIPHRVRGGRCPRCRTALERATIGGRTTFWCPACQL
;
A
#
# COMPACT_ATOMS: atom_id res chain seq x y z
N MET A 1 -4.10 0.30 -8.58
CA MET A 1 -3.77 -0.64 -7.49
C MET A 1 -3.31 0.20 -6.31
N PRO A 2 -3.92 0.07 -5.15
CA PRO A 2 -3.49 0.77 -3.95
C PRO A 2 -2.03 0.46 -3.61
N GLU A 3 -1.27 1.50 -3.33
CA GLU A 3 0.10 1.46 -2.85
C GLU A 3 0.15 2.09 -1.45
N LEU A 4 1.30 2.34 -0.88
CA LEU A 4 1.42 2.90 0.47
C LEU A 4 0.60 4.19 0.69
N PRO A 5 0.56 5.17 -0.24
CA PRO A 5 -0.24 6.39 -0.03
C PRO A 5 -1.74 6.15 0.09
N GLU A 6 -2.28 5.22 -0.70
CA GLU A 6 -3.69 4.82 -0.61
C GLU A 6 -3.97 4.05 0.69
N ALA A 7 -3.03 3.22 1.14
CA ALA A 7 -3.13 2.55 2.43
C ALA A 7 -3.10 3.56 3.59
N GLU A 8 -2.25 4.57 3.54
CA GLU A 8 -2.24 5.63 4.55
C GLU A 8 -3.55 6.44 4.59
N ARG A 9 -4.13 6.72 3.43
CA ARG A 9 -5.47 7.34 3.39
C ARG A 9 -6.53 6.44 4.03
N ALA A 10 -6.47 5.15 3.78
CA ALA A 10 -7.39 4.18 4.38
C ALA A 10 -7.19 4.08 5.90
N ARG A 11 -5.93 4.09 6.40
CA ARG A 11 -5.65 4.14 7.83
C ARG A 11 -6.29 5.37 8.49
N ARG A 12 -6.21 6.54 7.84
CA ARG A 12 -6.87 7.76 8.34
C ARG A 12 -8.40 7.68 8.34
N GLN A 13 -9.00 6.88 7.47
CA GLN A 13 -10.44 6.58 7.59
C GLN A 13 -10.70 5.70 8.81
N LEU A 14 -9.88 4.67 9.03
CA LEU A 14 -9.98 3.80 10.18
C LEU A 14 -9.79 4.57 11.50
N GLU A 15 -8.87 5.52 11.56
CA GLU A 15 -8.61 6.39 12.71
C GLU A 15 -9.84 7.23 13.13
N ARG A 16 -10.72 7.60 12.18
CA ARG A 16 -11.93 8.38 12.46
C ARG A 16 -12.98 7.62 13.30
N VAL A 17 -12.87 6.31 13.38
CA VAL A 17 -13.78 5.44 14.10
C VAL A 17 -13.14 4.81 15.35
N VAL A 18 -11.94 5.21 15.71
CA VAL A 18 -11.28 4.84 16.98
C VAL A 18 -12.10 5.34 18.16
N GLY A 19 -12.23 4.52 19.20
CA GLY A 19 -13.03 4.76 20.40
C GLY A 19 -14.52 4.43 20.26
N ARG A 20 -15.00 4.09 19.05
CA ARG A 20 -16.39 3.74 18.81
C ARG A 20 -16.62 2.24 19.03
N GLU A 21 -17.74 1.91 19.66
CA GLU A 21 -18.16 0.53 19.89
C GLU A 21 -18.75 -0.07 18.63
N ILE A 22 -18.33 -1.28 18.30
CA ILE A 22 -18.83 -2.06 17.16
C ILE A 22 -20.11 -2.75 17.62
N VAL A 23 -21.24 -2.42 16.99
CA VAL A 23 -22.56 -3.00 17.31
C VAL A 23 -23.00 -4.04 16.29
N ALA A 24 -22.49 -3.99 15.06
CA ALA A 24 -22.74 -5.01 14.04
C ALA A 24 -21.55 -5.14 13.09
N VAL A 25 -21.39 -6.33 12.51
CA VAL A 25 -20.38 -6.63 11.49
C VAL A 25 -21.04 -7.40 10.36
N ASP A 26 -20.85 -6.95 9.11
CA ASP A 26 -21.15 -7.74 7.92
C ASP A 26 -19.83 -8.35 7.41
N ASP A 27 -19.68 -9.64 7.62
CA ASP A 27 -18.54 -10.49 7.19
C ASP A 27 -18.98 -11.60 6.23
N ALA A 28 -20.15 -11.45 5.59
CA ALA A 28 -20.74 -12.48 4.72
C ALA A 28 -19.92 -12.77 3.44
N ASP A 29 -19.04 -11.84 3.01
CA ASP A 29 -18.18 -12.06 1.85
C ASP A 29 -17.03 -13.02 2.17
N THR A 30 -17.26 -14.34 1.98
CA THR A 30 -16.28 -15.41 2.26
C THR A 30 -14.98 -15.30 1.48
N TYR A 31 -14.93 -14.49 0.43
CA TYR A 31 -13.71 -14.27 -0.36
C TYR A 31 -12.83 -13.19 0.24
N VAL A 32 -13.43 -12.14 0.76
CA VAL A 32 -12.73 -11.02 1.42
C VAL A 32 -12.40 -11.36 2.86
N CYS A 33 -13.31 -12.03 3.57
CA CYS A 33 -13.15 -12.36 5.00
C CYS A 33 -12.42 -13.69 5.27
N ARG A 34 -11.99 -14.42 4.21
CA ARG A 34 -11.27 -15.69 4.42
C ARG A 34 -9.99 -15.51 5.25
N PRO A 35 -9.62 -16.44 6.12
CA PRO A 35 -10.16 -17.80 6.23
C PRO A 35 -11.44 -17.90 7.07
N HIS A 36 -11.97 -16.81 7.60
CA HIS A 36 -13.10 -16.81 8.53
C HIS A 36 -14.41 -17.21 7.84
N ALA A 37 -15.23 -17.97 8.57
CA ALA A 37 -16.59 -18.27 8.18
C ALA A 37 -17.51 -17.05 8.41
N PRO A 38 -18.62 -16.93 7.67
CA PRO A 38 -19.61 -15.87 7.93
C PRO A 38 -20.09 -15.89 9.38
N GLY A 39 -20.09 -14.73 10.02
CA GLY A 39 -20.45 -14.55 11.44
C GLY A 39 -19.29 -14.74 12.43
N GLU A 40 -18.18 -15.31 12.03
CA GLU A 40 -17.02 -15.52 12.91
C GLU A 40 -16.38 -14.18 13.32
N MET A 41 -16.17 -13.28 12.37
CA MET A 41 -15.64 -11.95 12.67
C MET A 41 -16.65 -11.11 13.45
N ALA A 42 -17.95 -11.26 13.15
CA ALA A 42 -19.00 -10.60 13.92
C ALA A 42 -18.99 -11.05 15.39
N ALA A 43 -18.91 -12.36 15.64
CA ALA A 43 -18.86 -12.90 16.99
C ALA A 43 -17.63 -12.44 17.78
N ALA A 44 -16.51 -12.17 17.09
CA ALA A 44 -15.26 -11.76 17.71
C ALA A 44 -15.13 -10.25 17.94
N LEU A 45 -15.81 -9.41 17.14
CA LEU A 45 -15.61 -7.95 17.13
C LEU A 45 -16.78 -7.17 17.76
N VAL A 46 -18.00 -7.70 17.76
CA VAL A 46 -19.15 -6.99 18.33
C VAL A 46 -18.99 -6.82 19.85
N GLY A 47 -19.27 -5.61 20.35
CA GLY A 47 -19.09 -5.21 21.73
C GLY A 47 -17.69 -4.65 22.05
N HIS A 48 -16.73 -4.76 21.14
CA HIS A 48 -15.42 -4.15 21.29
C HIS A 48 -15.34 -2.76 20.65
N ARG A 49 -14.35 -1.97 21.08
CA ARG A 49 -14.00 -0.65 20.51
C ARG A 49 -12.69 -0.75 19.78
N LEU A 50 -12.58 -0.07 18.64
CA LEU A 50 -11.25 0.13 18.03
C LEU A 50 -10.43 1.08 18.90
N SER A 51 -9.24 0.67 19.34
CA SER A 51 -8.40 1.42 20.27
C SER A 51 -7.24 2.16 19.60
N ASP A 52 -6.64 1.59 18.57
CA ASP A 52 -5.56 2.22 17.80
C ASP A 52 -5.53 1.72 16.35
N THR A 53 -4.81 2.44 15.47
CA THR A 53 -4.71 2.10 14.05
C THR A 53 -3.30 2.20 13.54
N HIS A 54 -2.89 1.19 12.77
CA HIS A 54 -1.54 1.04 12.28
C HIS A 54 -1.48 0.76 10.79
N ARG A 55 -0.30 0.97 10.22
CA ARG A 55 0.00 0.61 8.84
C ARG A 55 1.45 0.14 8.70
N ARG A 56 1.65 -0.91 7.90
CA ARG A 56 2.98 -1.33 7.44
C ARG A 56 2.92 -1.60 5.94
N GLY A 57 3.50 -0.71 5.15
CA GLY A 57 3.41 -0.78 3.69
C GLY A 57 1.98 -0.62 3.19
N LYS A 58 1.41 -1.69 2.65
CA LYS A 58 0.05 -1.74 2.12
C LYS A 58 -0.94 -2.42 3.05
N PHE A 59 -0.48 -2.89 4.20
CA PHE A 59 -1.28 -3.57 5.21
C PHE A 59 -1.69 -2.59 6.30
N LEU A 60 -2.93 -2.70 6.71
CA LEU A 60 -3.56 -1.89 7.76
C LEU A 60 -4.04 -2.81 8.86
N TRP A 61 -4.02 -2.33 10.09
CA TRP A 61 -4.76 -3.00 11.15
C TRP A 61 -5.23 -2.00 12.20
N ALA A 62 -6.25 -2.39 12.90
CA ALA A 62 -6.72 -1.74 14.11
C ALA A 62 -6.58 -2.71 15.29
N GLU A 63 -6.23 -2.19 16.43
CA GLU A 63 -6.33 -2.88 17.71
C GLU A 63 -7.73 -2.69 18.26
N THR A 64 -8.15 -3.60 19.15
CA THR A 64 -9.39 -3.51 19.91
C THR A 64 -9.11 -3.49 21.41
N ASP A 65 -10.09 -3.05 22.19
CA ASP A 65 -10.02 -2.96 23.64
C ASP A 65 -10.21 -4.32 24.35
N GLY A 66 -9.32 -5.25 24.10
CA GLY A 66 -9.30 -6.59 24.70
C GLY A 66 -9.86 -7.70 23.81
N GLY A 67 -10.25 -7.38 22.56
CA GLY A 67 -10.59 -8.34 21.51
C GLY A 67 -9.43 -8.56 20.54
N PRO A 68 -9.69 -9.34 19.44
CA PRO A 68 -8.70 -9.57 18.40
C PRO A 68 -8.40 -8.32 17.58
N GLY A 69 -7.20 -8.22 17.02
CA GLY A 69 -6.86 -7.19 16.05
C GLY A 69 -7.59 -7.40 14.72
N LEU A 70 -7.99 -6.30 14.06
CA LEU A 70 -8.62 -6.33 12.73
C LEU A 70 -7.60 -5.92 11.65
N GLY A 71 -7.16 -6.86 10.83
CA GLY A 71 -6.30 -6.62 9.68
C GLY A 71 -7.09 -6.32 8.41
N LEU A 72 -6.62 -5.35 7.63
CA LEU A 72 -7.24 -4.93 6.38
C LEU A 72 -6.22 -4.77 5.26
N HIS A 73 -6.60 -5.17 4.04
CA HIS A 73 -5.82 -4.97 2.83
C HIS A 73 -6.72 -4.55 1.67
N LEU A 74 -6.36 -3.52 0.93
CA LEU A 74 -7.19 -2.94 -0.13
C LEU A 74 -7.16 -3.72 -1.46
N GLY A 75 -6.36 -4.78 -1.57
CA GLY A 75 -6.22 -5.55 -2.81
C GLY A 75 -5.77 -4.70 -3.99
N MET A 76 -6.50 -4.83 -5.10
CA MET A 76 -6.17 -4.14 -6.37
C MET A 76 -7.00 -2.88 -6.62
N ALA A 77 -8.16 -2.73 -5.99
CA ALA A 77 -9.12 -1.67 -6.26
C ALA A 77 -9.98 -1.30 -5.04
N GLY A 78 -9.69 -1.88 -3.89
CA GLY A 78 -10.44 -1.62 -2.66
C GLY A 78 -10.18 -0.24 -2.09
N SER A 79 -11.16 0.24 -1.32
CA SER A 79 -11.09 1.46 -0.54
C SER A 79 -11.80 1.28 0.79
N LEU A 80 -11.36 2.01 1.81
CA LEU A 80 -12.10 2.18 3.05
C LEU A 80 -12.89 3.48 3.00
N THR A 81 -14.16 3.40 3.40
CA THR A 81 -15.04 4.57 3.55
C THR A 81 -15.66 4.57 4.94
N VAL A 82 -15.76 5.75 5.52
CA VAL A 82 -16.57 6.01 6.71
C VAL A 82 -17.76 6.83 6.27
N ASP A 83 -18.94 6.26 6.40
CA ASP A 83 -20.21 6.89 6.06
C ASP A 83 -21.02 7.09 7.35
N GLU A 84 -21.62 8.25 7.54
CA GLU A 84 -22.46 8.56 8.69
C GLU A 84 -23.88 8.04 8.52
N GLU A 85 -24.31 7.80 7.28
CA GLU A 85 -25.60 7.20 6.96
C GLU A 85 -25.46 5.70 6.71
N PRO A 86 -26.31 4.86 7.30
CA PRO A 86 -26.19 3.40 7.29
C PRO A 86 -26.72 2.74 5.99
N ALA A 87 -26.74 3.44 4.87
CA ALA A 87 -27.24 2.87 3.61
C ALA A 87 -26.24 1.86 3.02
N PRO A 88 -26.62 0.59 2.79
CA PRO A 88 -25.80 -0.37 2.07
C PRO A 88 -25.46 0.16 0.69
N ARG A 89 -24.19 0.02 0.29
CA ARG A 89 -23.74 0.43 -1.03
C ARG A 89 -23.21 -0.77 -1.80
N ASN A 90 -23.35 -0.74 -3.12
CA ASN A 90 -22.78 -1.77 -3.98
C ASN A 90 -21.30 -1.96 -3.71
N TRP A 91 -20.86 -3.23 -3.64
CA TRP A 91 -19.47 -3.67 -3.45
C TRP A 91 -18.89 -3.47 -2.04
N ASP A 92 -19.69 -3.16 -1.02
CA ASP A 92 -19.27 -3.32 0.36
C ASP A 92 -19.07 -4.81 0.64
N ARG A 93 -17.90 -5.18 1.15
CA ARG A 93 -17.46 -6.57 1.30
C ARG A 93 -17.20 -6.96 2.74
N PHE A 94 -16.91 -6.00 3.56
CA PHE A 94 -16.78 -6.10 4.99
C PHE A 94 -17.22 -4.76 5.58
N VAL A 95 -18.08 -4.79 6.60
CA VAL A 95 -18.64 -3.58 7.20
C VAL A 95 -18.62 -3.69 8.71
N LEU A 96 -18.22 -2.62 9.38
CA LEU A 96 -18.46 -2.38 10.80
C LEU A 96 -19.52 -1.30 10.95
N GLU A 97 -20.51 -1.54 11.81
CA GLU A 97 -21.47 -0.54 12.26
C GLU A 97 -21.19 -0.17 13.71
N PHE A 98 -21.37 1.09 14.06
CA PHE A 98 -20.96 1.62 15.35
C PHE A 98 -22.14 2.14 16.16
N ASP A 99 -21.99 2.08 17.49
CA ASP A 99 -22.93 2.75 18.40
C ASP A 99 -22.99 4.25 18.08
N GLY A 100 -24.21 4.81 18.19
CA GLY A 100 -24.48 6.18 17.75
C GLY A 100 -24.58 6.38 16.24
N GLY A 101 -24.61 5.29 15.45
CA GLY A 101 -24.73 5.30 13.98
C GLY A 101 -23.41 5.40 13.25
N GLY A 102 -23.45 5.40 11.91
CA GLY A 102 -22.30 5.42 11.04
C GLY A 102 -21.64 4.06 10.85
N ARG A 103 -20.85 3.93 9.80
CA ARG A 103 -20.25 2.66 9.37
C ARG A 103 -18.87 2.86 8.75
N LEU A 104 -18.01 1.85 8.91
CA LEU A 104 -16.79 1.68 8.14
C LEU A 104 -16.99 0.53 7.15
N ALA A 105 -16.75 0.77 5.86
CA ALA A 105 -16.88 -0.27 4.84
C ALA A 105 -15.59 -0.47 4.03
N LEU A 106 -15.17 -1.73 3.89
CA LEU A 106 -14.20 -2.14 2.87
C LEU A 106 -14.96 -2.40 1.57
N ARG A 107 -14.84 -1.47 0.64
CA ARG A 107 -15.49 -1.50 -0.66
C ARG A 107 -14.54 -2.01 -1.72
N ASP A 108 -14.87 -3.15 -2.36
CA ASP A 108 -14.05 -3.73 -3.43
C ASP A 108 -14.88 -4.49 -4.46
N LYS A 109 -15.02 -3.90 -5.66
CA LYS A 109 -15.71 -4.55 -6.79
C LYS A 109 -15.05 -5.87 -7.18
N ARG A 110 -13.74 -5.99 -7.03
CA ARG A 110 -12.94 -7.14 -7.51
C ARG A 110 -12.79 -8.25 -6.47
N ARG A 111 -13.19 -8.03 -5.23
CA ARG A 111 -13.06 -8.98 -4.10
C ARG A 111 -11.61 -9.47 -3.88
N LEU A 112 -10.62 -8.61 -4.09
CA LEU A 112 -9.20 -8.89 -3.88
C LEU A 112 -8.67 -8.28 -2.58
N GLY A 113 -9.50 -7.49 -1.90
CA GLY A 113 -9.27 -7.01 -0.54
C GLY A 113 -9.28 -8.14 0.48
N ARG A 114 -8.92 -7.82 1.72
CA ARG A 114 -8.97 -8.73 2.87
C ARG A 114 -9.42 -7.99 4.11
N ALA A 115 -10.23 -8.69 4.90
CA ALA A 115 -10.46 -8.44 6.31
C ALA A 115 -10.15 -9.73 7.06
N VAL A 116 -9.38 -9.66 8.13
CA VAL A 116 -8.92 -10.85 8.88
C VAL A 116 -8.68 -10.48 10.34
N LEU A 117 -8.97 -11.41 11.25
CA LEU A 117 -8.63 -11.26 12.67
C LEU A 117 -7.16 -11.63 12.90
N ASP A 118 -6.53 -10.95 13.87
CA ASP A 118 -5.15 -11.19 14.34
C ASP A 118 -4.13 -11.39 13.20
N PRO A 119 -3.96 -10.39 12.32
CA PRO A 119 -3.13 -10.54 11.13
C PRO A 119 -1.66 -10.76 11.48
N ASP A 120 -1.02 -11.75 10.83
CA ASP A 120 0.42 -11.96 10.90
C ASP A 120 1.15 -11.14 9.82
N PHE A 121 1.92 -10.15 10.23
CA PHE A 121 2.78 -9.33 9.39
C PHE A 121 4.28 -9.65 9.52
N SER A 122 4.65 -10.78 10.13
CA SER A 122 6.07 -11.19 10.32
C SER A 122 6.83 -11.30 9.02
N HIS A 123 6.15 -11.69 7.94
CA HIS A 123 6.70 -11.82 6.59
C HIS A 123 6.81 -10.48 5.84
N VAL A 124 6.24 -9.39 6.36
CA VAL A 124 6.23 -8.07 5.70
C VAL A 124 7.50 -7.30 6.05
N GLY A 125 8.24 -6.87 5.05
CA GLY A 125 9.43 -6.05 5.19
C GLY A 125 9.16 -4.69 5.86
N PRO A 126 10.20 -3.93 6.25
CA PRO A 126 10.04 -2.63 6.86
C PRO A 126 9.29 -1.66 5.93
N ASP A 127 8.60 -0.71 6.54
CA ASP A 127 7.85 0.31 5.80
C ASP A 127 8.78 1.20 4.98
N ALA A 128 8.51 1.37 3.69
CA ALA A 128 9.36 2.11 2.77
C ALA A 128 9.45 3.61 3.09
N ALA A 129 8.47 4.18 3.80
CA ALA A 129 8.50 5.58 4.24
C ALA A 129 9.38 5.78 5.48
N GLU A 130 9.59 4.74 6.29
CA GLU A 130 10.21 4.82 7.62
C GLU A 130 11.56 4.14 7.72
N VAL A 131 11.83 3.14 6.87
CA VAL A 131 13.01 2.28 6.93
C VAL A 131 14.31 3.06 7.14
N GLY A 132 15.12 2.59 8.10
CA GLY A 132 16.41 3.14 8.46
C GLY A 132 17.42 3.08 7.30
N ARG A 133 18.49 3.86 7.38
CA ARG A 133 19.49 3.96 6.30
C ARG A 133 20.24 2.64 6.10
N GLU A 134 20.75 2.09 7.18
CA GLU A 134 21.54 0.86 7.13
C GLU A 134 20.68 -0.35 6.76
N GLU A 135 19.47 -0.43 7.30
CA GLU A 135 18.53 -1.49 6.98
C GLU A 135 18.09 -1.42 5.51
N PHE A 136 17.84 -0.23 4.96
CA PHE A 136 17.52 -0.06 3.54
C PHE A 136 18.67 -0.57 2.66
N ARG A 137 19.90 -0.18 2.96
CA ARG A 137 21.09 -0.64 2.23
C ARG A 137 21.23 -2.17 2.29
N ALA A 138 21.12 -2.73 3.49
CA ALA A 138 21.25 -4.17 3.72
C ALA A 138 20.18 -4.99 2.99
N ARG A 139 18.95 -4.48 2.92
CA ARG A 139 17.82 -5.20 2.30
C ARG A 139 17.74 -4.96 0.81
N VAL A 140 17.75 -3.71 0.35
CA VAL A 140 17.58 -3.36 -1.06
C VAL A 140 18.83 -3.64 -1.87
N GLY A 141 20.04 -3.40 -1.33
CA GLY A 141 21.31 -3.59 -2.01
C GLY A 141 21.74 -5.05 -2.21
N ARG A 142 20.88 -6.03 -1.89
CA ARG A 142 21.20 -7.45 -2.04
C ARG A 142 20.48 -8.08 -3.23
N GLY A 143 21.10 -9.12 -3.78
CA GLY A 143 20.51 -9.96 -4.82
C GLY A 143 20.82 -9.48 -6.23
N THR A 144 20.39 -10.31 -7.19
CA THR A 144 20.69 -10.14 -8.63
C THR A 144 19.44 -9.87 -9.48
N ALA A 145 18.25 -9.93 -8.87
CA ALA A 145 17.01 -9.56 -9.55
C ALA A 145 17.03 -8.07 -9.94
N PRO A 146 16.38 -7.65 -11.04
CA PRO A 146 16.30 -6.25 -11.42
C PRO A 146 15.85 -5.35 -10.28
N LEU A 147 16.46 -4.16 -10.15
CA LEU A 147 16.21 -3.21 -9.05
C LEU A 147 14.73 -2.89 -8.86
N LYS A 148 13.97 -2.75 -9.96
CA LYS A 148 12.52 -2.57 -9.86
C LYS A 148 11.83 -3.76 -9.22
N ALA A 149 12.19 -4.98 -9.59
CA ALA A 149 11.62 -6.18 -8.98
C ALA A 149 11.92 -6.23 -7.48
N ARG A 150 13.14 -5.83 -7.09
CA ARG A 150 13.55 -5.74 -5.69
C ARG A 150 12.73 -4.73 -4.89
N LEU A 151 12.43 -3.56 -5.47
CA LEU A 151 11.57 -2.55 -4.83
C LEU A 151 10.11 -2.99 -4.71
N LEU A 152 9.63 -3.85 -5.60
CA LEU A 152 8.26 -4.37 -5.58
C LEU A 152 8.05 -5.51 -4.57
N ASP A 153 9.13 -6.12 -4.10
CA ASP A 153 9.10 -7.22 -3.15
C ASP A 153 8.76 -6.70 -1.74
N GLN A 154 7.55 -7.01 -1.29
CA GLN A 154 7.03 -6.53 0.00
C GLN A 154 7.74 -7.18 1.21
N THR A 155 8.54 -8.22 1.01
CA THR A 155 9.38 -8.81 2.07
C THR A 155 10.70 -8.05 2.25
N VAL A 156 11.13 -7.34 1.22
CA VAL A 156 12.36 -6.50 1.23
C VAL A 156 12.08 -5.14 1.85
N ILE A 157 11.15 -4.39 1.25
CA ILE A 157 10.58 -3.15 1.78
C ILE A 157 9.10 -3.12 1.40
N SER A 158 8.25 -2.74 2.32
CA SER A 158 6.81 -2.77 2.10
C SER A 158 6.26 -1.41 1.66
N GLY A 159 5.21 -1.43 0.84
CA GLY A 159 4.49 -0.23 0.43
C GLY A 159 4.73 0.22 -1.01
N VAL A 160 5.88 -0.08 -1.59
CA VAL A 160 6.17 0.26 -2.99
C VAL A 160 5.32 -0.61 -3.93
N GLY A 161 4.61 0.04 -4.83
CA GLY A 161 3.91 -0.61 -5.93
C GLY A 161 4.46 -0.15 -7.29
N ASN A 162 3.72 -0.45 -8.36
CA ASN A 162 4.21 -0.26 -9.73
C ASN A 162 4.42 1.22 -10.11
N LEU A 163 3.54 2.11 -9.66
CA LEU A 163 3.64 3.54 -9.95
C LEU A 163 4.79 4.15 -9.17
N LEU A 164 4.83 3.89 -7.87
CA LEU A 164 5.89 4.41 -7.01
C LEU A 164 7.26 3.85 -7.39
N ALA A 165 7.38 2.59 -7.80
CA ALA A 165 8.66 2.04 -8.25
C ALA A 165 9.23 2.81 -9.44
N ASP A 166 8.43 3.12 -10.46
CA ASP A 166 8.88 3.91 -11.62
C ASP A 166 9.23 5.35 -11.22
N GLU A 167 8.40 5.99 -10.38
CA GLU A 167 8.65 7.33 -9.87
C GLU A 167 9.94 7.41 -9.05
N ILE A 168 10.14 6.47 -8.12
CA ILE A 168 11.33 6.38 -7.25
C ILE A 168 12.60 6.22 -8.08
N LEU A 169 12.60 5.29 -9.02
CA LEU A 169 13.75 5.03 -9.88
C LEU A 169 14.08 6.22 -10.79
N TRP A 170 13.06 6.89 -11.30
CA TRP A 170 13.24 8.11 -12.08
C TRP A 170 13.83 9.26 -11.25
N ARG A 171 13.33 9.46 -10.02
CA ARG A 171 13.90 10.45 -9.08
C ARG A 171 15.35 10.12 -8.73
N ALA A 172 15.63 8.85 -8.46
CA ALA A 172 16.98 8.37 -8.12
C ALA A 172 17.95 8.33 -9.31
N ARG A 173 17.48 8.53 -10.55
CA ARG A 173 18.26 8.39 -11.77
C ARG A 173 18.91 7.00 -11.92
N LEU A 174 18.20 5.96 -11.51
CA LEU A 174 18.66 4.58 -11.59
C LEU A 174 17.80 3.79 -12.59
N GLY A 175 18.45 3.04 -13.44
CA GLY A 175 17.79 2.17 -14.41
C GLY A 175 17.02 1.05 -13.71
N PRO A 176 15.80 0.70 -14.17
CA PRO A 176 14.99 -0.33 -13.51
C PRO A 176 15.58 -1.74 -13.62
N ARG A 177 16.49 -1.96 -14.56
CA ARG A 177 17.22 -3.22 -14.79
C ARG A 177 18.53 -3.33 -14.03
N ARG A 178 19.01 -2.25 -13.39
CA ARG A 178 20.22 -2.29 -12.57
C ARG A 178 20.17 -3.44 -11.58
N VAL A 179 21.32 -4.02 -11.31
CA VAL A 179 21.45 -5.13 -10.36
C VAL A 179 21.75 -4.55 -8.97
N PRO A 180 20.94 -4.83 -7.94
CA PRO A 180 21.06 -4.19 -6.63
C PRO A 180 22.42 -4.32 -5.95
N ASN A 181 23.06 -5.49 -6.04
CA ASN A 181 24.39 -5.73 -5.43
C ASN A 181 25.56 -5.05 -6.17
N GLN A 182 25.30 -4.40 -7.30
CA GLN A 182 26.26 -3.59 -8.04
C GLN A 182 26.10 -2.08 -7.76
N LEU A 183 25.11 -1.70 -6.95
CA LEU A 183 24.93 -0.31 -6.54
C LEU A 183 25.91 0.04 -5.43
N ASP A 184 26.55 1.20 -5.58
CA ASP A 184 27.37 1.73 -4.50
C ASP A 184 26.53 2.33 -3.37
N THR A 185 27.20 2.66 -2.27
CA THR A 185 26.56 3.24 -1.08
C THR A 185 25.86 4.57 -1.37
N ALA A 186 26.43 5.40 -2.24
CA ALA A 186 25.85 6.70 -2.58
C ALA A 186 24.58 6.55 -3.44
N GLU A 187 24.57 5.57 -4.35
CA GLU A 187 23.40 5.19 -5.15
C GLU A 187 22.27 4.65 -4.27
N LEU A 188 22.57 3.77 -3.32
CA LEU A 188 21.59 3.23 -2.37
C LEU A 188 21.01 4.33 -1.47
N ASP A 189 21.81 5.27 -1.01
CA ASP A 189 21.35 6.42 -0.24
C ASP A 189 20.47 7.37 -1.06
N ARG A 190 20.87 7.62 -2.31
CA ARG A 190 20.05 8.41 -3.24
C ARG A 190 18.72 7.72 -3.49
N LEU A 191 18.71 6.41 -3.69
CA LEU A 191 17.49 5.62 -3.87
C LEU A 191 16.60 5.72 -2.64
N ARG A 192 17.14 5.55 -1.43
CA ARG A 192 16.38 5.70 -0.18
C ARG A 192 15.77 7.10 -0.03
N ARG A 193 16.56 8.17 -0.26
CA ARG A 193 16.06 9.54 -0.21
C ARG A 193 14.92 9.75 -1.21
N SER A 194 15.07 9.22 -2.43
CA SER A 194 14.05 9.29 -3.48
C SER A 194 12.79 8.50 -3.09
N THR A 195 12.93 7.34 -2.46
CA THR A 195 11.82 6.54 -1.93
C THR A 195 11.02 7.36 -0.91
N ARG A 196 11.68 7.89 0.12
CA ARG A 196 11.01 8.69 1.17
C ARG A 196 10.36 9.95 0.61
N ALA A 197 11.01 10.64 -0.32
CA ALA A 197 10.46 11.83 -0.95
C ALA A 197 9.22 11.50 -1.79
N ALA A 198 9.27 10.45 -2.63
CA ALA A 198 8.13 10.02 -3.43
C ALA A 198 6.93 9.63 -2.57
N MET A 199 7.18 8.91 -1.45
CA MET A 199 6.13 8.52 -0.50
C MET A 199 5.47 9.74 0.14
N ARG A 200 6.26 10.68 0.71
CA ARG A 200 5.73 11.90 1.33
C ARG A 200 4.89 12.72 0.35
N ASP A 201 5.40 12.92 -0.87
CA ASP A 201 4.69 13.68 -1.89
C ASP A 201 3.37 13.00 -2.28
N ALA A 202 3.40 11.68 -2.51
CA ALA A 202 2.21 10.92 -2.87
C ALA A 202 1.16 10.89 -1.76
N ILE A 203 1.56 10.78 -0.49
CA ILE A 203 0.64 10.90 0.66
C ILE A 203 0.02 12.29 0.70
N ARG A 204 0.83 13.35 0.57
CA ARG A 204 0.37 14.74 0.62
C ARG A 204 -0.55 15.10 -0.54
N LEU A 205 -0.25 14.60 -1.75
CA LEU A 205 -0.97 14.93 -2.99
C LEU A 205 -2.15 13.98 -3.28
N GLY A 206 -2.37 12.95 -2.45
CA GLY A 206 -3.56 12.13 -2.51
C GLY A 206 -3.43 10.80 -3.25
N GLY A 207 -2.22 10.32 -3.55
CA GLY A 207 -2.02 8.97 -4.08
C GLY A 207 -0.79 8.78 -4.96
N ALA A 208 -0.47 7.52 -5.24
CA ALA A 208 0.68 7.15 -6.06
C ALA A 208 0.62 7.68 -7.51
N HIS A 209 -0.58 8.03 -7.99
CA HIS A 209 -0.81 8.58 -9.34
C HIS A 209 -0.33 10.03 -9.51
N THR A 210 0.04 10.72 -8.43
CA THR A 210 0.44 12.15 -8.44
C THR A 210 1.94 12.37 -8.69
N GLY A 211 2.72 11.31 -8.91
CA GLY A 211 4.16 11.41 -9.20
C GLY A 211 4.46 12.16 -10.50
N HIS A 212 5.63 12.78 -10.60
CA HIS A 212 6.05 13.59 -11.76
C HIS A 212 6.20 12.77 -13.05
N LEU A 213 6.72 11.53 -12.97
CA LEU A 213 6.82 10.64 -14.12
C LEU A 213 5.46 10.07 -14.53
N ILE A 214 4.53 9.95 -13.60
CA ILE A 214 3.31 9.16 -13.77
C ILE A 214 2.42 9.62 -14.94
N PRO A 215 2.15 10.91 -15.18
CA PRO A 215 1.40 11.38 -16.34
C PRO A 215 2.05 11.03 -17.68
N HIS A 216 3.37 10.80 -17.68
CA HIS A 216 4.16 10.50 -18.86
C HIS A 216 4.27 8.99 -19.17
N ARG A 217 3.75 8.11 -18.30
CA ARG A 217 3.76 6.64 -18.44
C ARG A 217 2.72 6.17 -19.48
N VAL A 218 2.80 6.71 -20.67
CA VAL A 218 1.93 6.40 -21.82
C VAL A 218 2.77 6.01 -23.03
N ARG A 219 2.16 5.37 -24.02
CA ARG A 219 2.85 5.05 -25.29
C ARG A 219 3.31 6.36 -25.95
N GLY A 220 4.58 6.44 -26.30
CA GLY A 220 5.18 7.66 -26.87
C GLY A 220 5.45 8.76 -25.85
N GLY A 221 5.27 8.49 -24.55
CA GLY A 221 5.54 9.46 -23.49
C GLY A 221 7.00 9.90 -23.46
N ARG A 222 7.24 11.12 -23.00
CA ARG A 222 8.56 11.75 -22.91
C ARG A 222 8.94 12.05 -21.48
N CYS A 223 10.20 11.93 -21.17
CA CYS A 223 10.75 12.24 -19.84
C CYS A 223 10.46 13.72 -19.48
N PRO A 224 9.84 14.00 -18.33
CA PRO A 224 9.56 15.37 -17.91
C PRO A 224 10.84 16.17 -17.60
N ARG A 225 11.99 15.50 -17.39
CA ARG A 225 13.27 16.16 -17.08
C ARG A 225 14.06 16.55 -18.33
N CYS A 226 14.20 15.63 -19.32
CA CYS A 226 15.07 15.83 -20.48
C CYS A 226 14.38 15.67 -21.84
N ARG A 227 13.09 15.39 -21.86
CA ARG A 227 12.24 15.24 -23.06
C ARG A 227 12.57 14.03 -23.94
N THR A 228 13.58 13.21 -23.59
CA THR A 228 13.86 11.95 -24.26
C THR A 228 12.64 11.03 -24.21
N ALA A 229 12.37 10.28 -25.28
CA ALA A 229 11.31 9.29 -25.31
C ALA A 229 11.52 8.24 -24.19
N LEU A 230 10.45 7.92 -23.48
CA LEU A 230 10.49 6.88 -22.44
C LEU A 230 10.51 5.50 -23.12
N GLU A 231 11.35 4.64 -22.61
CA GLU A 231 11.32 3.21 -22.90
C GLU A 231 10.25 2.50 -22.07
N ARG A 232 9.76 1.38 -22.62
CA ARG A 232 8.75 0.54 -21.98
C ARG A 232 9.12 -0.93 -22.09
N ALA A 233 9.04 -1.66 -21.00
CA ALA A 233 9.18 -3.11 -20.94
C ALA A 233 8.40 -3.71 -19.78
N THR A 234 8.34 -5.06 -19.71
CA THR A 234 7.91 -5.78 -18.52
C THR A 234 9.15 -6.11 -17.67
N ILE A 235 9.16 -5.65 -16.42
CA ILE A 235 10.24 -5.92 -15.46
C ILE A 235 9.58 -6.31 -14.12
N GLY A 236 10.00 -7.45 -13.55
CA GLY A 236 9.37 -7.97 -12.33
C GLY A 236 7.86 -8.26 -12.49
N GLY A 237 7.44 -8.71 -13.68
CA GLY A 237 6.03 -8.98 -13.99
C GLY A 237 5.16 -7.72 -14.10
N ARG A 238 5.74 -6.52 -14.16
CA ARG A 238 5.01 -5.24 -14.21
C ARG A 238 5.45 -4.37 -15.38
N THR A 239 4.48 -3.73 -16.05
CA THR A 239 4.77 -2.70 -17.06
C THR A 239 5.58 -1.58 -16.42
N THR A 240 6.72 -1.30 -17.01
CA THR A 240 7.75 -0.35 -16.52
C THR A 240 7.98 0.71 -17.58
N PHE A 241 8.08 1.96 -17.15
CA PHE A 241 8.50 3.07 -17.98
C PHE A 241 9.72 3.74 -17.36
N TRP A 242 10.74 4.06 -18.17
CA TRP A 242 11.94 4.76 -17.71
C TRP A 242 12.56 5.61 -18.80
N CYS A 243 13.37 6.57 -18.42
CA CYS A 243 14.13 7.40 -19.34
C CYS A 243 15.53 6.81 -19.57
N PRO A 244 15.88 6.36 -20.78
CA PRO A 244 17.21 5.79 -21.05
C PRO A 244 18.35 6.80 -20.91
N ALA A 245 18.08 8.11 -21.02
CA ALA A 245 19.09 9.15 -20.88
C ALA A 245 19.32 9.60 -19.42
N CYS A 246 18.29 9.51 -18.55
CA CYS A 246 18.38 9.99 -17.17
C CYS A 246 18.61 8.88 -16.14
N GLN A 247 18.30 7.64 -16.48
CA GLN A 247 18.32 6.48 -15.57
C GLN A 247 19.36 5.47 -16.08
N LEU A 248 20.58 5.63 -15.63
CA LEU A 248 21.73 4.80 -16.01
C LEU A 248 21.91 3.61 -15.05
#